data_2888a2a4555ced91c571d13e206d48b9
#
_entry.id   2888a2a4555ced91c571d13e206d48b9
#
_cell.length_a   1.000
_cell.length_b   1.000
_cell.length_c   1.000
_cell.angle_alpha   90.00
_cell.angle_beta   90.00
_cell.angle_gamma   90.00
#
_symmetry.space_group_name_H-M   'P 1'
#
loop_
_entity.id
_entity.type
_entity.pdbx_description
1 polymer ?
#
loop_
_entity_poly.entity_id
_entity_poly.type
_entity_poly.pdbx_seq_one_letter_code
_entity_poly.pdbx_strand_id
1 'polypeptide(L)'
;MNVVEQILKKELNLSNDMCDRFLELAETKYLKKKEMFVQQGKVCYNLGIIESGVLRSYIEKDAIEFIKDFYFSGSIVVSYKSFLTGEPSIGSIQALEDTHLVTLSSSAYNQLLE
;
A
#
# COMPACT_ATOMS: atom_id res chain seq x y z
N MET A 1 -6.42 -20.37 1.27
CA MET A 1 -5.55 -19.29 0.79
C MET A 1 -6.10 -17.95 1.25
N ASN A 2 -5.32 -17.12 1.93
CA ASN A 2 -5.80 -15.83 2.41
C ASN A 2 -5.79 -14.80 1.26
N VAL A 3 -6.35 -13.63 1.54
CA VAL A 3 -6.49 -12.59 0.50
C VAL A 3 -5.14 -12.12 -0.03
N VAL A 4 -4.12 -12.04 0.84
CA VAL A 4 -2.78 -11.62 0.43
C VAL A 4 -2.17 -12.62 -0.56
N GLU A 5 -2.23 -13.90 -0.25
CA GLU A 5 -1.72 -14.94 -1.17
C GLU A 5 -2.46 -14.93 -2.49
N GLN A 6 -3.78 -14.70 -2.47
CA GLN A 6 -4.57 -14.61 -3.70
C GLN A 6 -4.10 -13.46 -4.57
N ILE A 7 -3.84 -12.30 -3.98
CA ILE A 7 -3.34 -11.14 -4.72
C ILE A 7 -1.95 -11.41 -5.30
N LEU A 8 -1.06 -12.00 -4.50
CA LEU A 8 0.30 -12.29 -4.96
C LEU A 8 0.31 -13.26 -6.14
N LYS A 9 -0.53 -14.28 -6.09
CA LYS A 9 -0.55 -15.31 -7.14
C LYS A 9 -1.39 -14.91 -8.34
N LYS A 10 -2.57 -14.34 -8.13
CA LYS A 10 -3.51 -14.05 -9.21
C LYS A 10 -3.30 -12.69 -9.84
N GLU A 11 -3.18 -11.64 -9.03
CA GLU A 11 -3.05 -10.27 -9.54
C GLU A 11 -1.63 -9.95 -9.99
N LEU A 12 -0.63 -10.37 -9.21
CA LEU A 12 0.77 -10.11 -9.52
C LEU A 12 1.45 -11.28 -10.22
N ASN A 13 0.78 -12.41 -10.33
CA ASN A 13 1.28 -13.59 -11.03
C ASN A 13 2.66 -14.05 -10.55
N LEU A 14 2.88 -13.99 -9.24
CA LEU A 14 4.15 -14.40 -8.66
C LEU A 14 4.25 -15.91 -8.53
N SER A 15 5.46 -16.45 -8.73
CA SER A 15 5.74 -17.85 -8.46
C SER A 15 5.63 -18.14 -6.97
N ASN A 16 5.58 -19.43 -6.61
CA ASN A 16 5.55 -19.82 -5.20
C ASN A 16 6.77 -19.32 -4.44
N ASP A 17 7.97 -19.39 -5.04
CA ASP A 17 9.19 -18.89 -4.42
C ASP A 17 9.12 -17.39 -4.16
N MET A 18 8.62 -16.61 -5.11
CA MET A 18 8.48 -15.17 -4.95
C MET A 18 7.44 -14.82 -3.91
N CYS A 19 6.33 -15.57 -3.85
CA CYS A 19 5.33 -15.39 -2.80
C CYS A 19 5.93 -15.63 -1.42
N ASP A 20 6.70 -16.69 -1.27
CA ASP A 20 7.35 -17.01 0.00
C ASP A 20 8.33 -15.91 0.41
N ARG A 21 9.14 -15.44 -0.53
CA ARG A 21 10.07 -14.32 -0.25
C ARG A 21 9.34 -13.04 0.11
N PHE A 22 8.26 -12.73 -0.59
CA PHE A 22 7.44 -11.56 -0.28
C PHE A 22 6.92 -11.65 1.16
N LEU A 23 6.35 -12.79 1.53
CA LEU A 23 5.77 -12.97 2.87
C LEU A 23 6.84 -12.94 3.97
N GLU A 24 8.06 -13.39 3.69
CA GLU A 24 9.16 -13.30 4.64
C GLU A 24 9.58 -11.85 4.91
N LEU A 25 9.55 -11.01 3.87
CA LEU A 25 9.98 -9.62 3.95
C LEU A 25 8.88 -8.67 4.37
N ALA A 26 7.63 -9.11 4.26
CA ALA A 26 6.46 -8.26 4.53
C ALA A 26 6.22 -8.11 6.02
N GLU A 27 5.58 -7.00 6.36
CA GLU A 27 5.19 -6.69 7.73
C GLU A 27 3.68 -6.48 7.80
N THR A 28 3.10 -6.79 8.95
CA THR A 28 1.70 -6.48 9.22
C THR A 28 1.61 -5.05 9.74
N LYS A 29 0.66 -4.30 9.24
CA LYS A 29 0.41 -2.93 9.68
C LYS A 29 -1.05 -2.73 9.98
N TYR A 30 -1.32 -2.03 11.06
CA TYR A 30 -2.66 -1.65 11.47
C TYR A 30 -2.78 -0.13 11.44
N LEU A 31 -3.76 0.37 10.70
CA LEU A 31 -4.08 1.79 10.67
C LEU A 31 -5.45 1.99 11.32
N LYS A 32 -5.52 2.89 12.27
CA LYS A 32 -6.78 3.31 12.84
C LYS A 32 -7.47 4.29 11.90
N LYS A 33 -8.79 4.38 12.02
CA LYS A 33 -9.56 5.37 11.27
C LYS A 33 -8.88 6.75 11.32
N LYS A 34 -8.74 7.39 10.16
CA LYS A 34 -8.11 8.68 9.91
C LYS A 34 -6.59 8.68 9.87
N GLU A 35 -5.93 7.59 10.27
CA GLU A 35 -4.48 7.52 10.14
C GLU A 35 -4.06 7.46 8.68
N MET A 36 -2.87 7.98 8.39
CA MET A 36 -2.36 8.10 7.02
C MET A 36 -1.48 6.90 6.68
N PHE A 37 -1.72 6.32 5.50
CA PHE A 37 -0.78 5.38 4.90
C PHE A 37 0.41 6.15 4.30
N VAL A 38 0.11 7.23 3.58
CA VAL A 38 1.11 8.19 3.10
C VAL A 38 0.47 9.56 3.06
N GLN A 39 1.24 10.59 3.39
CA GLN A 39 0.80 11.97 3.38
C GLN A 39 1.35 12.69 2.14
N GLN A 40 0.50 13.49 1.49
CA GLN A 40 0.90 14.32 0.36
C GLN A 40 2.15 15.13 0.69
N GLY A 41 3.12 15.12 -0.20
CA GLY A 41 4.38 15.82 -0.01
C GLY A 41 5.45 15.01 0.73
N LYS A 42 5.10 13.85 1.25
CA LYS A 42 6.07 12.95 1.90
C LYS A 42 6.33 11.73 1.02
N VAL A 43 7.47 11.08 1.23
CA VAL A 43 7.85 9.91 0.45
C VAL A 43 7.04 8.70 0.91
N CYS A 44 6.56 7.92 -0.06
CA CYS A 44 5.86 6.67 0.18
C CYS A 44 6.89 5.53 0.25
N TYR A 45 7.12 4.99 1.44
CA TYR A 45 8.12 3.95 1.64
C TYR A 45 7.53 2.54 1.63
N ASN A 46 6.23 2.41 1.49
CA ASN A 46 5.57 1.11 1.58
C ASN A 46 4.56 0.89 0.48
N LEU A 47 4.51 -0.35 0.01
CA LEU A 47 3.41 -0.90 -0.77
C LEU A 47 2.55 -1.71 0.19
N GLY A 48 1.24 -1.64 0.09
CA GLY A 48 0.34 -2.37 0.98
C GLY A 48 -0.66 -3.23 0.24
N ILE A 49 -1.07 -4.32 0.90
CA ILE A 49 -2.19 -5.14 0.45
C ILE A 49 -3.20 -5.10 1.60
N ILE A 50 -4.43 -4.68 1.31
CA ILE A 50 -5.45 -4.53 2.32
C ILE A 50 -6.08 -5.89 2.61
N GLU A 51 -5.98 -6.33 3.86
CA GLU A 51 -6.66 -7.55 4.33
C GLU A 51 -8.09 -7.22 4.75
N SER A 52 -8.28 -6.12 5.45
CA SER A 52 -9.61 -5.64 5.87
C SER A 52 -9.56 -4.14 6.07
N GLY A 53 -10.68 -3.48 5.84
CA GLY A 53 -10.81 -2.04 6.01
C GLY A 53 -10.95 -1.31 4.69
N VAL A 54 -10.88 0.03 4.76
CA VAL A 54 -11.08 0.90 3.61
C VAL A 54 -10.13 2.08 3.69
N LEU A 55 -9.44 2.36 2.59
CA LEU A 55 -8.60 3.56 2.43
C LEU A 55 -9.15 4.41 1.30
N ARG A 56 -8.82 5.70 1.34
CA ARG A 56 -9.10 6.63 0.23
C ARG A 56 -7.82 7.32 -0.18
N SER A 57 -7.69 7.64 -1.46
CA SER A 57 -6.63 8.53 -1.92
C SER A 57 -7.24 9.87 -2.32
N TYR A 58 -6.52 10.95 -2.04
CA TYR A 58 -6.98 12.29 -2.36
C TYR A 58 -5.81 13.24 -2.54
N ILE A 59 -6.06 14.33 -3.23
CA ILE A 59 -5.12 15.42 -3.40
C ILE A 59 -5.74 16.66 -2.77
N GLU A 60 -4.98 17.35 -1.93
CA GLU A 60 -5.42 18.61 -1.33
C GLU A 60 -4.80 19.76 -2.08
N LYS A 61 -5.64 20.71 -2.51
CA LYS A 61 -5.20 21.91 -3.18
C LYS A 61 -6.10 23.05 -2.75
N ASP A 62 -5.49 24.15 -2.28
CA ASP A 62 -6.23 25.34 -1.80
C ASP A 62 -7.25 24.99 -0.72
N ALA A 63 -6.84 24.12 0.22
CA ALA A 63 -7.67 23.62 1.33
C ALA A 63 -8.89 22.81 0.90
N ILE A 64 -8.93 22.37 -0.36
CA ILE A 64 -10.00 21.53 -0.89
C ILE A 64 -9.42 20.14 -1.17
N GLU A 65 -10.11 19.09 -0.70
CA GLU A 65 -9.74 17.72 -0.95
C GLU A 65 -10.43 17.20 -2.20
N PHE A 66 -9.65 16.68 -3.12
CA PHE A 66 -10.15 16.04 -4.34
C PHE A 66 -9.91 14.53 -4.22
N ILE A 67 -10.98 13.78 -3.99
CA ILE A 67 -10.88 12.32 -3.84
C ILE A 67 -10.58 11.69 -5.19
N LYS A 68 -9.58 10.80 -5.23
CA LYS A 68 -9.14 10.14 -6.45
C LYS A 68 -9.65 8.71 -6.54
N ASP A 69 -9.58 7.96 -5.43
CA ASP A 69 -9.93 6.55 -5.44
C ASP A 69 -10.21 6.03 -4.04
N PHE A 70 -10.83 4.86 -3.99
CA PHE A 70 -11.05 4.10 -2.76
C PHE A 70 -10.43 2.72 -2.90
N TYR A 71 -9.93 2.18 -1.79
CA TYR A 71 -9.28 0.88 -1.75
C TYR A 71 -9.93 0.01 -0.68
N PHE A 72 -10.23 -1.23 -1.05
CA PHE A 72 -10.95 -2.18 -0.22
C PHE A 72 -10.13 -3.43 0.00
N SER A 73 -10.65 -4.38 0.79
CA SER A 73 -10.01 -5.68 0.98
C SER A 73 -9.64 -6.30 -0.35
N GLY A 74 -8.40 -6.75 -0.46
CA GLY A 74 -7.85 -7.30 -1.69
C GLY A 74 -7.19 -6.30 -2.61
N SER A 75 -7.28 -5.00 -2.31
CA SER A 75 -6.61 -3.96 -3.11
C SER A 75 -5.15 -3.84 -2.77
N ILE A 76 -4.35 -3.54 -3.78
CA ILE A 76 -2.97 -3.10 -3.61
C ILE A 76 -3.01 -1.58 -3.50
N VAL A 77 -2.34 -1.04 -2.49
CA VAL A 77 -2.30 0.40 -2.25
C VAL A 77 -0.85 0.88 -2.21
N VAL A 78 -0.57 1.91 -3.00
CA VAL A 78 0.78 2.49 -3.07
C VAL A 78 0.71 3.84 -3.78
N SER A 79 1.57 4.78 -3.38
CA SER A 79 1.86 5.96 -4.20
C SER A 79 3.05 5.57 -5.06
N TYR A 80 2.77 5.09 -6.26
CA TYR A 80 3.70 4.29 -7.05
C TYR A 80 4.97 5.03 -7.43
N LYS A 81 4.84 6.22 -8.00
CA LYS A 81 6.01 7.00 -8.41
C LYS A 81 6.90 7.33 -7.21
N SER A 82 6.30 7.74 -6.11
CA SER A 82 7.01 8.03 -4.87
C SER A 82 7.73 6.79 -4.35
N PHE A 83 7.05 5.65 -4.33
CA PHE A 83 7.60 4.38 -3.86
C PHE A 83 8.82 3.95 -4.69
N LEU A 84 8.75 4.10 -6.01
CA LEU A 84 9.84 3.68 -6.89
C LEU A 84 11.00 4.66 -6.96
N THR A 85 10.74 5.97 -6.86
CA THR A 85 11.76 6.99 -7.12
C THR A 85 12.26 7.72 -5.89
N GLY A 86 11.54 7.65 -4.77
CA GLY A 86 11.86 8.44 -3.59
C GLY A 86 11.39 9.89 -3.67
N GLU A 87 10.66 10.26 -4.72
CA GLU A 87 10.07 11.60 -4.82
C GLU A 87 8.86 11.73 -3.89
N PRO A 88 8.54 12.95 -3.44
CA PRO A 88 7.35 13.16 -2.60
C PRO A 88 6.07 12.69 -3.27
N SER A 89 5.16 12.11 -2.50
CA SER A 89 3.87 11.67 -3.00
C SER A 89 3.02 12.85 -3.45
N ILE A 90 2.36 12.70 -4.59
CA ILE A 90 1.46 13.73 -5.13
C ILE A 90 0.19 13.85 -4.30
N GLY A 91 -0.28 12.74 -3.74
CA GLY A 91 -1.49 12.70 -2.96
C GLY A 91 -1.31 11.99 -1.63
N SER A 92 -2.38 11.99 -0.86
CA SER A 92 -2.48 11.31 0.43
C SER A 92 -3.31 10.03 0.29
N ILE A 93 -3.02 9.06 1.15
CA ILE A 93 -3.84 7.85 1.31
C ILE A 93 -4.15 7.70 2.79
N GLN A 94 -5.44 7.67 3.12
CA GLN A 94 -5.92 7.75 4.49
C GLN A 94 -6.94 6.66 4.79
N ALA A 95 -6.87 6.10 6.00
CA ALA A 95 -7.83 5.11 6.44
C ALA A 95 -9.19 5.77 6.73
N LEU A 96 -10.24 5.21 6.14
CA LEU A 96 -11.62 5.63 6.41
C LEU A 96 -12.24 4.87 7.58
N GLU A 97 -11.66 3.71 7.88
CA GLU A 97 -12.01 2.89 9.04
C GLU A 97 -10.76 2.14 9.48
N ASP A 98 -10.82 1.44 10.58
CA ASP A 98 -9.70 0.62 11.05
C ASP A 98 -9.33 -0.39 9.96
N THR A 99 -8.05 -0.41 9.58
CA THR A 99 -7.58 -1.15 8.40
C THR A 99 -6.37 -2.01 8.77
N HIS A 100 -6.41 -3.26 8.34
CA HIS A 100 -5.29 -4.19 8.46
C HIS A 100 -4.66 -4.39 7.10
N LEU A 101 -3.33 -4.20 7.04
CA LEU A 101 -2.56 -4.34 5.80
C LEU A 101 -1.37 -5.28 6.01
N VAL A 102 -0.94 -5.88 4.92
CA VAL A 102 0.40 -6.45 4.82
C VAL A 102 1.20 -5.48 3.97
N THR A 103 2.36 -5.04 4.46
CA THR A 103 3.17 -4.02 3.78
C THR A 103 4.54 -4.56 3.41
N LEU A 104 5.06 -4.03 2.31
CA LEU A 104 6.42 -4.30 1.86
C LEU A 104 7.12 -2.96 1.68
N SER A 105 8.23 -2.77 2.39
CA SER A 105 8.99 -1.52 2.28
C SER A 105 9.70 -1.44 0.92
N SER A 106 10.07 -0.23 0.50
CA SER A 106 10.83 -0.04 -0.73
C SER A 106 12.18 -0.75 -0.67
N SER A 107 12.80 -0.79 0.49
CA SER A 107 14.05 -1.52 0.72
C SER A 107 13.85 -3.01 0.51
N ALA A 108 12.80 -3.59 1.12
CA ALA A 108 12.48 -5.00 0.95
C ALA A 108 12.07 -5.33 -0.49
N TYR A 109 11.37 -4.41 -1.15
CA TYR A 109 11.01 -4.55 -2.56
C TYR A 109 12.26 -4.71 -3.44
N ASN A 110 13.27 -3.87 -3.19
CA ASN A 110 14.53 -3.96 -3.91
C ASN A 110 15.24 -5.29 -3.65
N GLN A 111 15.20 -5.79 -2.42
CA GLN A 111 15.75 -7.11 -2.09
C GLN A 111 15.02 -8.21 -2.86
N LEU A 112 13.71 -8.10 -2.97
CA LEU A 112 12.89 -9.10 -3.66
C LEU A 112 13.26 -9.20 -5.14
N LEU A 113 13.66 -8.07 -5.75
CA LEU A 113 14.03 -8.03 -7.17
C LEU A 113 15.46 -8.50 -7.45
N GLU A 114 16.28 -8.70 -6.44
CA GLU A 114 17.66 -9.18 -6.60
C GLU A 114 17.72 -10.64 -7.02
#